data_88f04adf519c9c546960b22c34237443
#
_entry.id   88f04adf519c9c546960b22c34237443
#
_cell.length_a   1.000
_cell.length_b   1.000
_cell.length_c   1.000
_cell.angle_alpha   90.00
_cell.angle_beta   90.00
_cell.angle_gamma   90.00
#
_symmetry.space_group_name_H-M   'P 1'
#
loop_
_entity.id
_entity.type
_entity.pdbx_description
1 polymer ?
#
loop_
_entity_poly.entity_id
_entity_poly.type
_entity_poly.pdbx_seq_one_letter_code
_entity_poly.pdbx_strand_id
1 'polypeptide(L)'
;AMGGYMYMNGTSPTSPPLKVNPYLSDYATAYNACICALSIMTNARITGEGDACDVSQYETMFRLLGSYPAEWFNKGYPGPGEPVKYRTGNVSDIAAGFSFYDCKDGGTIFIGMVGAGNTKKGYPLVGLPTPGDGTDPDFPEGMTGSLKSLPRGQRIEAAITKFCAERTVDEVEAIMNKAGIPNQKAFGPADIEKSAQYAARNDIATWTDSVYGEMKGIGITNKFKKNPAQIVASAPTFGEHSREVLEFLGYTEAQIDDMYAKGVTATMDPRETALQWHLKDWQFFWRDDQAEKLDL
;
A
#
# COMPACT_ATOMS: atom_id res chain seq x y z
N ALA A 1 9.53 -12.66 -3.59
CA ALA A 1 10.98 -12.82 -3.36
C ALA A 1 11.77 -12.76 -4.68
N MET A 2 11.45 -13.62 -5.66
CA MET A 2 12.19 -13.78 -6.94
C MET A 2 12.33 -12.47 -7.75
N GLY A 3 11.32 -11.59 -7.73
CA GLY A 3 11.40 -10.27 -8.39
C GLY A 3 12.32 -9.25 -7.71
N GLY A 4 13.04 -9.59 -6.65
CA GLY A 4 14.06 -8.77 -6.00
C GLY A 4 13.54 -7.71 -5.02
N TYR A 5 12.25 -7.34 -5.07
CA TYR A 5 11.70 -6.26 -4.27
C TYR A 5 11.86 -6.48 -2.74
N MET A 6 11.63 -7.70 -2.29
CA MET A 6 11.83 -8.08 -0.88
C MET A 6 13.29 -7.86 -0.43
N TYR A 7 14.26 -8.12 -1.31
CA TYR A 7 15.68 -7.93 -1.00
C TYR A 7 16.03 -6.48 -0.71
N MET A 8 15.37 -5.53 -1.38
CA MET A 8 15.57 -4.09 -1.18
C MET A 8 14.83 -3.54 0.05
N ASN A 9 13.90 -4.31 0.62
CA ASN A 9 13.11 -3.86 1.76
C ASN A 9 13.69 -4.35 3.07
N GLY A 10 13.88 -3.46 4.04
CA GLY A 10 14.43 -3.78 5.36
C GLY A 10 14.67 -2.54 6.20
N THR A 11 14.98 -2.72 7.47
CA THR A 11 15.10 -1.63 8.45
C THR A 11 16.43 -0.89 8.38
N SER A 12 17.47 -1.51 7.83
CA SER A 12 18.80 -0.91 7.66
C SER A 12 19.55 -1.60 6.51
N PRO A 13 20.63 -0.99 6.00
CA PRO A 13 21.45 -1.60 4.94
C PRO A 13 22.00 -2.99 5.26
N THR A 14 22.15 -3.32 6.54
CA THR A 14 22.67 -4.61 7.02
C THR A 14 21.59 -5.52 7.62
N SER A 15 20.35 -5.05 7.74
CA SER A 15 19.25 -5.86 8.28
C SER A 15 18.86 -6.99 7.34
N PRO A 16 18.20 -8.07 7.82
CA PRO A 16 17.55 -9.03 6.95
C PRO A 16 16.49 -8.38 6.05
N PRO A 17 16.19 -8.97 4.88
CA PRO A 17 15.06 -8.55 4.05
C PRO A 17 13.73 -8.65 4.79
N LEU A 18 12.83 -7.70 4.58
CA LEU A 18 11.48 -7.69 5.13
C LEU A 18 10.44 -7.91 4.04
N LYS A 19 9.40 -8.68 4.37
CA LYS A 19 8.21 -8.83 3.54
C LYS A 19 7.39 -7.54 3.56
N VAL A 20 6.89 -7.12 2.41
CA VAL A 20 5.89 -6.05 2.28
C VAL A 20 4.49 -6.67 2.34
N ASN A 21 3.62 -6.15 3.17
CA ASN A 21 2.21 -6.52 3.28
C ASN A 21 1.32 -5.38 2.75
N PRO A 22 0.07 -5.67 2.31
CA PRO A 22 -0.42 -6.98 1.87
C PRO A 22 -0.11 -7.21 0.39
N TYR A 23 0.08 -8.42 -0.06
CA TYR A 23 0.06 -8.93 -1.45
C TYR A 23 0.46 -7.96 -2.58
N LEU A 24 1.52 -7.14 -2.38
CA LEU A 24 1.94 -6.10 -3.33
C LEU A 24 2.15 -6.66 -4.75
N SER A 25 2.73 -7.87 -4.87
CA SER A 25 2.97 -8.50 -6.18
C SER A 25 1.68 -8.82 -6.92
N ASP A 26 0.66 -9.28 -6.19
CA ASP A 26 -0.63 -9.66 -6.77
C ASP A 26 -1.35 -8.42 -7.31
N TYR A 27 -1.45 -7.37 -6.51
CA TYR A 27 -2.06 -6.11 -6.95
C TYR A 27 -1.31 -5.45 -8.10
N ALA A 28 0.02 -5.36 -8.01
CA ALA A 28 0.81 -4.74 -9.06
C ALA A 28 0.69 -5.52 -10.39
N THR A 29 0.70 -6.86 -10.33
CA THR A 29 0.55 -7.70 -11.51
C THR A 29 -0.86 -7.62 -12.10
N ALA A 30 -1.90 -7.54 -11.26
CA ALA A 30 -3.26 -7.34 -11.72
C ALA A 30 -3.44 -6.01 -12.47
N TYR A 31 -2.85 -4.91 -11.97
CA TYR A 31 -2.87 -3.64 -12.69
C TYR A 31 -2.10 -3.72 -14.02
N ASN A 32 -0.94 -4.38 -14.04
CA ASN A 32 -0.17 -4.58 -15.28
C ASN A 32 -0.94 -5.43 -16.29
N ALA A 33 -1.58 -6.51 -15.85
CA ALA A 33 -2.44 -7.35 -16.70
C ALA A 33 -3.63 -6.56 -17.27
N CYS A 34 -4.25 -5.69 -16.48
CA CYS A 34 -5.33 -4.81 -16.93
C CYS A 34 -4.85 -3.85 -18.04
N ILE A 35 -3.66 -3.26 -17.88
CA ILE A 35 -3.04 -2.39 -18.89
C ILE A 35 -2.81 -3.18 -20.19
N CYS A 36 -2.25 -4.39 -20.11
CA CYS A 36 -2.04 -5.26 -21.26
C CYS A 36 -3.36 -5.61 -21.98
N ALA A 37 -4.38 -6.02 -21.22
CA ALA A 37 -5.69 -6.34 -21.77
C ALA A 37 -6.32 -5.15 -22.50
N LEU A 38 -6.30 -3.95 -21.91
CA LEU A 38 -6.80 -2.74 -22.54
C LEU A 38 -6.03 -2.37 -23.80
N SER A 39 -4.71 -2.56 -23.80
CA SER A 39 -3.85 -2.33 -24.96
C SER A 39 -4.19 -3.28 -26.12
N ILE A 40 -4.31 -4.58 -25.82
CA ILE A 40 -4.69 -5.61 -26.81
C ILE A 40 -6.09 -5.34 -27.36
N MET A 41 -7.07 -5.08 -26.50
CA MET A 41 -8.43 -4.75 -26.92
C MET A 41 -8.49 -3.50 -27.82
N THR A 42 -7.70 -2.48 -27.48
CA THR A 42 -7.64 -1.25 -28.28
C THR A 42 -7.02 -1.53 -29.64
N ASN A 43 -5.91 -2.28 -29.68
CA ASN A 43 -5.27 -2.69 -30.92
C ASN A 43 -6.21 -3.54 -31.79
N ALA A 44 -6.87 -4.53 -31.20
CA ALA A 44 -7.81 -5.40 -31.92
C ALA A 44 -9.00 -4.62 -32.53
N ARG A 45 -9.49 -3.59 -31.85
CA ARG A 45 -10.53 -2.69 -32.40
C ARG A 45 -10.05 -1.88 -33.60
N ILE A 46 -8.77 -1.54 -33.66
CA ILE A 46 -8.17 -0.74 -34.75
C ILE A 46 -7.78 -1.63 -35.93
N THR A 47 -7.14 -2.77 -35.66
CA THR A 47 -6.52 -3.63 -36.68
C THR A 47 -7.38 -4.83 -37.08
N GLY A 48 -8.33 -5.25 -36.24
CA GLY A 48 -9.08 -6.51 -36.38
C GLY A 48 -8.30 -7.73 -35.87
N GLU A 49 -7.08 -7.56 -35.38
CA GLU A 49 -6.21 -8.64 -34.92
C GLU A 49 -6.07 -8.62 -33.39
N GLY A 50 -6.36 -9.75 -32.75
CA GLY A 50 -6.12 -9.97 -31.31
C GLY A 50 -4.67 -10.37 -31.05
N ASP A 51 -4.28 -10.36 -29.77
CA ASP A 51 -2.96 -10.78 -29.31
C ASP A 51 -3.09 -11.47 -27.95
N ALA A 52 -2.00 -12.12 -27.49
CA ALA A 52 -1.87 -12.71 -26.18
C ALA A 52 -0.67 -12.10 -25.45
N CYS A 53 -0.84 -11.77 -24.17
CA CYS A 53 0.22 -11.23 -23.34
C CYS A 53 0.43 -12.14 -22.11
N ASP A 54 1.66 -12.61 -21.95
CA ASP A 54 2.09 -13.28 -20.71
C ASP A 54 2.54 -12.21 -19.70
N VAL A 55 1.95 -12.21 -18.51
CA VAL A 55 2.23 -11.26 -17.44
C VAL A 55 2.60 -12.02 -16.17
N SER A 56 3.89 -12.04 -15.85
CA SER A 56 4.37 -12.74 -14.67
C SER A 56 4.54 -11.80 -13.46
N GLN A 57 4.30 -12.34 -12.26
CA GLN A 57 4.45 -11.61 -11.00
C GLN A 57 5.90 -11.17 -10.76
N TYR A 58 6.88 -12.03 -11.02
CA TYR A 58 8.27 -11.70 -10.73
C TYR A 58 8.81 -10.60 -11.65
N GLU A 59 8.41 -10.58 -12.92
CA GLU A 59 8.82 -9.52 -13.86
C GLU A 59 8.19 -8.18 -13.52
N THR A 60 6.92 -8.19 -13.13
CA THR A 60 6.25 -6.98 -12.62
C THR A 60 6.99 -6.42 -11.40
N MET A 61 7.36 -7.26 -10.43
CA MET A 61 8.12 -6.84 -9.28
C MET A 61 9.55 -6.40 -9.62
N PHE A 62 10.20 -7.06 -10.59
CA PHE A 62 11.51 -6.66 -11.09
C PHE A 62 11.47 -5.26 -11.72
N ARG A 63 10.41 -4.94 -12.47
CA ARG A 63 10.22 -3.58 -13.03
C ARG A 63 10.13 -2.49 -11.96
N LEU A 64 9.65 -2.82 -10.74
CA LEU A 64 9.52 -1.87 -9.63
C LEU A 64 10.83 -1.62 -8.86
N LEU A 65 11.93 -2.28 -9.20
CA LEU A 65 13.21 -2.11 -8.51
C LEU A 65 13.91 -0.75 -8.79
N GLY A 66 13.36 0.07 -9.67
CA GLY A 66 13.95 1.37 -10.01
C GLY A 66 15.31 1.25 -10.69
N SER A 67 16.31 1.99 -10.21
CA SER A 67 17.66 2.01 -10.76
C SER A 67 18.58 0.88 -10.28
N TYR A 68 18.18 0.14 -9.24
CA TYR A 68 19.02 -0.87 -8.59
C TYR A 68 19.59 -1.92 -9.55
N PRO A 69 18.81 -2.56 -10.43
CA PRO A 69 19.37 -3.52 -11.37
C PRO A 69 20.37 -2.90 -12.34
N ALA A 70 20.11 -1.68 -12.79
CA ALA A 70 21.03 -0.97 -13.69
C ALA A 70 22.35 -0.62 -12.99
N GLU A 71 22.32 -0.24 -11.73
CA GLU A 71 23.53 0.00 -10.93
C GLU A 71 24.34 -1.29 -10.76
N TRP A 72 23.69 -2.41 -10.44
CA TRP A 72 24.34 -3.70 -10.31
C TRP A 72 24.98 -4.15 -11.64
N PHE A 73 24.23 -4.13 -12.73
CA PHE A 73 24.70 -4.64 -14.01
C PHE A 73 25.82 -3.79 -14.63
N ASN A 74 25.86 -2.49 -14.34
CA ASN A 74 26.84 -1.59 -14.93
C ASN A 74 27.99 -1.21 -13.98
N LYS A 75 27.78 -1.25 -12.65
CA LYS A 75 28.77 -0.81 -11.68
C LYS A 75 29.14 -1.88 -10.66
N GLY A 76 28.40 -3.01 -10.61
CA GLY A 76 28.58 -4.07 -9.61
C GLY A 76 28.23 -3.65 -8.18
N TYR A 77 27.41 -2.64 -8.00
CA TYR A 77 27.04 -2.12 -6.68
C TYR A 77 25.66 -2.60 -6.22
N PRO A 78 25.46 -3.00 -4.94
CA PRO A 78 26.50 -3.25 -3.94
C PRO A 78 27.33 -4.48 -4.31
N GLY A 79 28.64 -4.44 -4.00
CA GLY A 79 29.53 -5.59 -4.14
C GLY A 79 29.16 -6.72 -3.19
N PRO A 80 29.74 -7.94 -3.38
CA PRO A 80 29.53 -9.05 -2.47
C PRO A 80 29.93 -8.68 -1.02
N GLY A 81 28.97 -8.83 -0.08
CA GLY A 81 29.18 -8.51 1.33
C GLY A 81 29.02 -7.04 1.71
N GLU A 82 28.76 -6.15 0.75
CA GLU A 82 28.47 -4.74 1.04
C GLU A 82 27.03 -4.52 1.51
N PRO A 83 26.77 -3.49 2.34
CA PRO A 83 25.44 -3.13 2.79
C PRO A 83 24.52 -2.77 1.62
N VAL A 84 23.26 -3.19 1.68
CA VAL A 84 22.25 -2.88 0.65
C VAL A 84 21.79 -1.43 0.81
N LYS A 85 22.32 -0.54 -0.02
CA LYS A 85 22.09 0.92 0.01
C LYS A 85 20.60 1.31 0.05
N TYR A 86 19.73 0.57 -0.63
CA TYR A 86 18.29 0.86 -0.72
C TYR A 86 17.48 0.31 0.46
N ARG A 87 18.09 -0.47 1.36
CA ARG A 87 17.42 -1.01 2.55
C ARG A 87 17.57 -0.05 3.72
N THR A 88 16.82 1.03 3.71
CA THR A 88 16.99 2.18 4.62
C THR A 88 15.89 2.33 5.67
N GLY A 89 14.93 1.41 5.72
CA GLY A 89 13.79 1.54 6.63
C GLY A 89 12.90 2.73 6.26
N ASN A 90 12.54 3.53 7.25
CA ASN A 90 11.66 4.69 7.08
C ASN A 90 12.40 5.97 6.62
N VAL A 91 13.68 5.88 6.38
CA VAL A 91 14.53 7.03 6.05
C VAL A 91 14.88 7.03 4.57
N SER A 92 14.85 8.18 3.92
CA SER A 92 15.31 8.33 2.54
C SER A 92 16.80 7.95 2.41
N ASP A 93 17.15 7.27 1.34
CA ASP A 93 18.51 6.92 0.99
C ASP A 93 19.28 8.08 0.36
N ILE A 94 18.59 9.07 -0.22
CA ILE A 94 19.18 10.12 -1.03
C ILE A 94 19.08 11.53 -0.42
N ALA A 95 18.00 11.83 0.33
CA ALA A 95 17.74 13.20 0.78
C ALA A 95 17.44 13.26 2.28
N ALA A 96 18.20 14.08 3.00
CA ALA A 96 17.87 14.46 4.37
C ALA A 96 16.61 15.36 4.38
N GLY A 97 15.75 15.15 5.38
CA GLY A 97 14.49 15.88 5.50
C GLY A 97 13.37 15.37 4.57
N PHE A 98 13.52 14.17 4.01
CA PHE A 98 12.52 13.50 3.19
C PHE A 98 12.32 12.07 3.68
N SER A 99 11.68 11.91 4.83
CA SER A 99 11.63 10.63 5.55
C SER A 99 10.40 10.54 6.44
N PHE A 100 10.22 9.38 7.08
CA PHE A 100 9.27 9.21 8.17
C PHE A 100 10.01 9.39 9.51
N TYR A 101 9.35 10.07 10.44
CA TYR A 101 9.89 10.38 11.77
C TYR A 101 8.91 9.95 12.86
N ASP A 102 9.43 9.35 13.92
CA ASP A 102 8.62 8.93 15.06
C ASP A 102 8.38 10.11 16.01
N CYS A 103 7.15 10.22 16.49
CA CYS A 103 6.69 11.27 17.39
C CYS A 103 6.57 10.77 18.84
N LYS A 104 6.46 11.72 19.78
CA LYS A 104 6.40 11.47 21.22
C LYS A 104 5.30 10.48 21.65
N ASP A 105 4.18 10.48 20.96
CA ASP A 105 3.01 9.64 21.23
C ASP A 105 3.04 8.26 20.54
N GLY A 106 4.16 7.91 19.90
CA GLY A 106 4.29 6.68 19.11
C GLY A 106 3.71 6.76 17.70
N GLY A 107 3.12 7.90 17.31
CA GLY A 107 2.72 8.17 15.95
C GLY A 107 3.94 8.40 15.04
N THR A 108 3.79 8.15 13.75
CA THR A 108 4.82 8.36 12.73
C THR A 108 4.32 9.33 11.67
N ILE A 109 5.16 10.30 11.27
CA ILE A 109 4.83 11.31 10.27
C ILE A 109 5.87 11.34 9.15
N PHE A 110 5.40 11.38 7.89
CA PHE A 110 6.25 11.75 6.76
C PHE A 110 6.44 13.26 6.74
N ILE A 111 7.67 13.73 6.50
CA ILE A 111 7.98 15.14 6.30
C ILE A 111 8.85 15.30 5.06
N GLY A 112 8.51 16.26 4.18
CA GLY A 112 9.22 16.58 2.95
C GLY A 112 9.84 17.98 2.95
N MET A 113 10.93 18.18 3.68
CA MET A 113 11.68 19.45 3.72
C MET A 113 12.76 19.54 2.63
N VAL A 114 12.40 19.22 1.39
CA VAL A 114 13.29 19.30 0.21
C VAL A 114 12.77 20.33 -0.78
N GLY A 115 13.69 20.90 -1.56
CA GLY A 115 13.41 22.04 -2.44
C GLY A 115 13.57 23.38 -1.73
N ALA A 116 14.12 24.40 -2.44
CA ALA A 116 14.51 25.69 -1.86
C ALA A 116 13.41 26.38 -1.05
N GLY A 117 12.16 26.31 -1.50
CA GLY A 117 11.02 26.89 -0.79
C GLY A 117 10.73 26.17 0.55
N ASN A 118 10.79 24.86 0.57
CA ASN A 118 10.50 24.05 1.76
C ASN A 118 11.64 24.11 2.77
N THR A 119 12.90 24.08 2.32
CA THR A 119 14.08 24.22 3.20
C THR A 119 14.08 25.58 3.89
N LYS A 120 13.83 26.67 3.15
CA LYS A 120 13.77 28.03 3.69
C LYS A 120 12.70 28.18 4.77
N LYS A 121 11.55 27.54 4.63
CA LYS A 121 10.45 27.60 5.60
C LYS A 121 10.62 26.60 6.75
N GLY A 122 11.10 25.39 6.45
CA GLY A 122 11.06 24.26 7.38
C GLY A 122 12.25 24.22 8.34
N TYR A 123 13.44 24.56 7.88
CA TYR A 123 14.64 24.45 8.72
C TYR A 123 14.56 25.30 10.00
N PRO A 124 14.12 26.56 9.97
CA PRO A 124 13.96 27.34 11.20
C PRO A 124 12.97 26.74 12.19
N LEU A 125 11.94 26.01 11.73
CA LEU A 125 10.96 25.36 12.61
C LEU A 125 11.60 24.27 13.47
N VAL A 126 12.64 23.62 12.96
CA VAL A 126 13.34 22.54 13.65
C VAL A 126 14.66 22.99 14.28
N GLY A 127 14.86 24.31 14.36
CA GLY A 127 16.06 24.88 15.01
C GLY A 127 17.33 24.88 14.14
N LEU A 128 17.17 24.75 12.82
CA LEU A 128 18.27 24.91 11.87
C LEU A 128 18.32 26.34 11.30
N PRO A 129 19.49 26.81 10.80
CA PRO A 129 19.62 28.10 10.13
C PRO A 129 18.68 28.23 8.92
N THR A 130 18.19 29.43 8.67
CA THR A 130 17.50 29.74 7.41
C THR A 130 18.52 29.72 6.28
N PRO A 131 18.35 28.92 5.21
CA PRO A 131 19.26 28.94 4.08
C PRO A 131 19.42 30.34 3.50
N GLY A 132 20.67 30.82 3.43
CA GLY A 132 21.02 32.13 2.88
C GLY A 132 20.96 33.30 3.86
N ASP A 133 20.73 33.08 5.16
CA ASP A 133 20.77 34.16 6.18
C ASP A 133 22.18 34.56 6.62
N GLY A 134 23.21 33.87 6.13
CA GLY A 134 24.61 34.13 6.42
C GLY A 134 25.11 33.67 7.81
N THR A 135 24.23 33.04 8.62
CA THR A 135 24.60 32.60 9.97
C THR A 135 25.40 31.31 9.97
N ASP A 136 25.25 30.47 8.96
CA ASP A 136 25.94 29.19 8.83
C ASP A 136 26.27 28.89 7.35
N PRO A 137 27.57 28.75 6.99
CA PRO A 137 27.99 28.48 5.61
C PRO A 137 27.50 27.14 5.04
N ASP A 138 27.12 26.19 5.93
CA ASP A 138 26.54 24.92 5.49
C ASP A 138 25.11 25.07 4.93
N PHE A 139 24.45 26.22 5.13
CA PHE A 139 23.11 26.51 4.67
C PHE A 139 23.09 27.70 3.67
N PRO A 140 23.66 27.52 2.47
CA PRO A 140 23.76 28.61 1.49
C PRO A 140 22.39 28.99 0.92
N GLU A 141 22.32 30.18 0.32
CA GLU A 141 21.14 30.62 -0.42
C GLU A 141 20.80 29.64 -1.56
N GLY A 142 19.50 29.42 -1.80
CA GLY A 142 19.02 28.50 -2.84
C GLY A 142 19.22 27.00 -2.52
N MET A 143 19.62 26.66 -1.30
CA MET A 143 19.76 25.28 -0.88
C MET A 143 18.45 24.50 -1.07
N THR A 144 18.52 23.41 -1.80
CA THR A 144 17.36 22.54 -2.10
C THR A 144 17.27 21.30 -1.20
N GLY A 145 18.33 21.00 -0.44
CA GLY A 145 18.48 19.84 0.42
C GLY A 145 19.92 19.42 0.56
N SER A 146 20.14 18.29 1.18
CA SER A 146 21.46 17.68 1.35
C SER A 146 21.37 16.17 1.24
N LEU A 147 22.43 15.53 0.76
CA LEU A 147 22.55 14.07 0.89
C LEU A 147 22.65 13.70 2.36
N LYS A 148 21.93 12.69 2.78
CA LYS A 148 21.91 12.19 4.16
C LYS A 148 23.31 11.77 4.66
N SER A 149 24.14 11.23 3.78
CA SER A 149 25.51 10.78 4.10
C SER A 149 26.47 11.91 4.46
N LEU A 150 26.16 13.15 4.09
CA LEU A 150 26.98 14.31 4.39
C LEU A 150 26.75 14.81 5.83
N PRO A 151 27.76 15.43 6.50
CA PRO A 151 27.61 15.98 7.85
C PRO A 151 26.41 16.94 7.98
N ARG A 152 26.18 17.78 6.98
CA ARG A 152 25.02 18.67 6.91
C ARG A 152 23.71 17.90 6.85
N GLY A 153 23.63 16.83 6.06
CA GLY A 153 22.45 15.96 6.00
C GLY A 153 22.16 15.27 7.33
N GLN A 154 23.20 14.84 8.03
CA GLN A 154 23.06 14.25 9.37
C GLN A 154 22.54 15.28 10.39
N ARG A 155 22.98 16.55 10.32
CA ARG A 155 22.43 17.63 11.14
C ARG A 155 20.94 17.86 10.88
N ILE A 156 20.53 17.84 9.61
CA ILE A 156 19.12 18.00 9.22
C ILE A 156 18.27 16.85 9.79
N GLU A 157 18.69 15.61 9.58
CA GLU A 157 17.99 14.43 10.12
C GLU A 157 17.88 14.49 11.66
N ALA A 158 18.98 14.79 12.35
CA ALA A 158 18.99 14.89 13.80
C ALA A 158 18.04 15.98 14.33
N ALA A 159 18.00 17.13 13.68
CA ALA A 159 17.13 18.24 14.07
C ALA A 159 15.64 17.90 13.90
N ILE A 160 15.28 17.30 12.77
CA ILE A 160 13.88 16.89 12.50
C ILE A 160 13.48 15.76 13.45
N THR A 161 14.32 14.76 13.63
CA THR A 161 14.09 13.64 14.57
C THR A 161 13.83 14.16 15.97
N LYS A 162 14.68 15.07 16.48
CA LYS A 162 14.50 15.69 17.80
C LYS A 162 13.18 16.47 17.87
N PHE A 163 12.88 17.26 16.86
CA PHE A 163 11.66 18.06 16.80
C PHE A 163 10.41 17.18 16.89
N CYS A 164 10.38 16.06 16.18
CA CYS A 164 9.26 15.11 16.20
C CYS A 164 9.20 14.34 17.53
N ALA A 165 10.32 13.88 18.07
CA ALA A 165 10.36 13.13 19.33
C ALA A 165 9.87 13.93 20.57
N GLU A 166 9.87 15.26 20.48
CA GLU A 166 9.40 16.16 21.55
C GLU A 166 7.91 16.50 21.46
N ARG A 167 7.21 16.08 20.36
CA ARG A 167 5.83 16.48 20.04
C ARG A 167 4.96 15.29 19.65
N THR A 168 3.65 15.43 19.81
CA THR A 168 2.69 14.46 19.27
C THR A 168 2.62 14.57 17.75
N VAL A 169 2.15 13.53 17.09
CA VAL A 169 2.02 13.52 15.62
C VAL A 169 1.09 14.62 15.13
N ASP A 170 -0.01 14.88 15.83
CA ASP A 170 -0.97 15.93 15.49
C ASP A 170 -0.38 17.34 15.66
N GLU A 171 0.45 17.57 16.70
CA GLU A 171 1.17 18.84 16.87
C GLU A 171 2.16 19.09 15.73
N VAL A 172 2.93 18.07 15.34
CA VAL A 172 3.87 18.18 14.22
C VAL A 172 3.12 18.45 12.93
N GLU A 173 2.07 17.71 12.64
CA GLU A 173 1.24 17.88 11.44
C GLU A 173 0.68 19.31 11.36
N ALA A 174 0.12 19.81 12.45
CA ALA A 174 -0.42 21.17 12.50
C ALA A 174 0.64 22.26 12.22
N ILE A 175 1.85 22.11 12.80
CA ILE A 175 2.96 23.05 12.57
C ILE A 175 3.41 22.99 11.11
N MET A 176 3.61 21.83 10.54
CA MET A 176 4.05 21.63 9.16
C MET A 176 3.01 22.12 8.17
N ASN A 177 1.73 21.86 8.39
CA ASN A 177 0.62 22.35 7.57
C ASN A 177 0.56 23.88 7.58
N LYS A 178 0.68 24.51 8.75
CA LYS A 178 0.68 25.98 8.89
C LYS A 178 1.85 26.61 8.10
N ALA A 179 2.99 25.96 8.04
CA ALA A 179 4.15 26.42 7.28
C ALA A 179 4.09 26.08 5.79
N GLY A 180 3.13 25.26 5.37
CA GLY A 180 3.03 24.77 4.00
C GLY A 180 4.18 23.82 3.63
N ILE A 181 4.65 23.02 4.58
CA ILE A 181 5.65 21.97 4.38
C ILE A 181 4.89 20.67 4.06
N PRO A 182 5.23 19.95 2.97
CA PRO A 182 4.66 18.64 2.68
C PRO A 182 4.87 17.68 3.85
N ASN A 183 3.78 17.17 4.37
CA ASN A 183 3.78 16.21 5.47
C ASN A 183 2.51 15.38 5.47
N GLN A 184 2.56 14.21 6.09
CA GLN A 184 1.39 13.36 6.30
C GLN A 184 1.67 12.36 7.42
N LYS A 185 0.81 12.29 8.42
CA LYS A 185 0.90 11.22 9.41
C LYS A 185 0.56 9.86 8.77
N ALA A 186 1.19 8.80 9.26
CA ALA A 186 0.88 7.44 8.84
C ALA A 186 -0.51 7.06 9.39
N PHE A 187 -1.51 6.99 8.51
CA PHE A 187 -2.89 6.67 8.89
C PHE A 187 -3.04 5.19 9.23
N GLY A 188 -3.63 4.92 10.38
CA GLY A 188 -4.25 3.64 10.68
C GLY A 188 -5.73 3.61 10.23
N PRO A 189 -6.43 2.46 10.35
CA PRO A 189 -7.84 2.34 9.97
C PRO A 189 -8.75 3.37 10.67
N ALA A 190 -8.48 3.67 11.94
CA ALA A 190 -9.24 4.67 12.69
C ALA A 190 -9.06 6.11 12.19
N ASP A 191 -7.88 6.44 11.65
CA ASP A 191 -7.63 7.74 11.03
C ASP A 191 -8.34 7.83 9.68
N ILE A 192 -8.31 6.75 8.89
CA ILE A 192 -9.00 6.64 7.61
C ILE A 192 -10.50 6.85 7.80
N GLU A 193 -11.11 6.17 8.77
CA GLU A 193 -12.55 6.28 9.05
C GLU A 193 -12.98 7.69 9.44
N LYS A 194 -12.15 8.42 10.17
CA LYS A 194 -12.42 9.79 10.62
C LYS A 194 -12.02 10.86 9.62
N SER A 195 -11.34 10.50 8.55
CA SER A 195 -10.79 11.45 7.59
C SER A 195 -11.86 12.10 6.72
N ALA A 196 -11.96 13.43 6.78
CA ALA A 196 -12.84 14.21 5.93
C ALA A 196 -12.55 14.00 4.42
N GLN A 197 -11.30 13.72 4.07
CA GLN A 197 -10.89 13.45 2.69
C GLN A 197 -11.47 12.13 2.18
N TYR A 198 -11.39 11.06 2.98
CA TYR A 198 -11.98 9.77 2.63
C TYR A 198 -13.52 9.85 2.55
N ALA A 199 -14.15 10.58 3.47
CA ALA A 199 -15.58 10.83 3.43
C ALA A 199 -16.00 11.61 2.18
N ALA A 200 -15.32 12.71 1.85
CA ALA A 200 -15.61 13.53 0.68
C ALA A 200 -15.46 12.78 -0.66
N ARG A 201 -14.62 11.75 -0.67
CA ARG A 201 -14.38 10.92 -1.85
C ARG A 201 -15.22 9.66 -1.90
N ASN A 202 -16.02 9.37 -0.88
CA ASN A 202 -16.73 8.09 -0.74
C ASN A 202 -15.77 6.88 -0.92
N ASP A 203 -14.62 6.94 -0.24
CA ASP A 203 -13.61 5.88 -0.32
C ASP A 203 -13.89 4.74 0.66
N ILE A 204 -14.80 4.96 1.62
CA ILE A 204 -15.39 3.93 2.46
C ILE A 204 -16.83 3.73 1.98
N ALA A 205 -17.14 2.51 1.57
CA ALA A 205 -18.47 2.12 1.11
C ALA A 205 -19.17 1.24 2.15
N THR A 206 -20.49 1.31 2.15
CA THR A 206 -21.36 0.42 2.94
C THR A 206 -22.22 -0.39 1.98
N TRP A 207 -22.37 -1.68 2.24
CA TRP A 207 -23.28 -2.57 1.51
C TRP A 207 -23.90 -3.59 2.46
N THR A 208 -24.95 -4.25 2.00
CA THR A 208 -25.57 -5.33 2.76
C THR A 208 -25.01 -6.67 2.29
N ASP A 209 -24.51 -7.44 3.22
CA ASP A 209 -24.08 -8.83 3.02
C ASP A 209 -25.18 -9.79 3.51
N SER A 210 -25.40 -10.89 2.79
CA SER A 210 -26.46 -11.85 3.12
C SER A 210 -26.22 -12.61 4.42
N VAL A 211 -24.93 -12.67 4.87
CA VAL A 211 -24.52 -13.42 6.06
C VAL A 211 -24.24 -12.49 7.24
N TYR A 212 -23.48 -11.42 6.98
CA TYR A 212 -22.97 -10.51 8.02
C TYR A 212 -23.78 -9.23 8.20
N GLY A 213 -24.84 -9.02 7.37
CA GLY A 213 -25.64 -7.80 7.44
C GLY A 213 -24.93 -6.58 6.86
N GLU A 214 -24.98 -5.45 7.55
CA GLU A 214 -24.34 -4.22 7.10
C GLU A 214 -22.82 -4.32 7.23
N MET A 215 -22.12 -4.18 6.12
CA MET A 215 -20.67 -4.23 5.99
C MET A 215 -20.12 -2.88 5.54
N LYS A 216 -18.94 -2.53 6.06
CA LYS A 216 -18.14 -1.40 5.58
C LYS A 216 -16.82 -1.89 5.01
N GLY A 217 -16.36 -1.27 3.95
CA GLY A 217 -15.05 -1.61 3.36
C GLY A 217 -14.57 -0.58 2.35
N ILE A 218 -13.55 -0.97 1.60
CA ILE A 218 -12.95 -0.10 0.59
C ILE A 218 -13.96 0.12 -0.53
N GLY A 219 -14.28 1.38 -0.77
CA GLY A 219 -15.13 1.81 -1.88
C GLY A 219 -14.41 1.76 -3.22
N ILE A 220 -15.13 2.14 -4.27
CA ILE A 220 -14.57 2.20 -5.62
C ILE A 220 -13.63 3.39 -5.73
N THR A 221 -12.35 3.11 -5.97
CA THR A 221 -11.29 4.14 -6.02
C THR A 221 -11.29 4.94 -7.32
N ASN A 222 -11.73 4.33 -8.44
CA ASN A 222 -11.79 4.98 -9.75
C ASN A 222 -13.11 5.74 -9.93
N LYS A 223 -13.06 7.07 -9.83
CA LYS A 223 -14.25 7.94 -9.83
C LYS A 223 -14.56 8.43 -11.25
N PHE A 224 -15.27 7.63 -12.07
CA PHE A 224 -15.72 8.04 -13.38
C PHE A 224 -16.91 9.00 -13.30
N LYS A 225 -16.84 10.12 -14.02
CA LYS A 225 -17.90 11.16 -13.99
C LYS A 225 -19.17 10.75 -14.74
N LYS A 226 -19.03 10.07 -15.89
CA LYS A 226 -20.15 9.71 -16.76
C LYS A 226 -20.74 8.34 -16.43
N ASN A 227 -19.87 7.37 -16.16
CA ASN A 227 -20.26 5.99 -15.87
C ASN A 227 -19.60 5.57 -14.54
N PRO A 228 -20.10 6.02 -13.39
CA PRO A 228 -19.56 5.63 -12.10
C PRO A 228 -19.76 4.13 -11.90
N ALA A 229 -18.70 3.45 -11.45
CA ALA A 229 -18.80 2.07 -11.04
C ALA A 229 -19.57 1.97 -9.71
N GLN A 230 -20.23 0.85 -9.48
CA GLN A 230 -21.08 0.59 -8.31
C GLN A 230 -20.74 -0.76 -7.68
N ILE A 231 -20.90 -0.87 -6.37
CA ILE A 231 -20.94 -2.15 -5.68
C ILE A 231 -22.37 -2.67 -5.84
N VAL A 232 -22.54 -3.71 -6.65
CA VAL A 232 -23.87 -4.24 -7.01
C VAL A 232 -24.34 -5.37 -6.09
N ALA A 233 -23.41 -6.07 -5.44
CA ALA A 233 -23.68 -7.16 -4.51
C ALA A 233 -22.50 -7.36 -3.57
N SER A 234 -22.73 -8.07 -2.46
CA SER A 234 -21.66 -8.64 -1.62
C SER A 234 -21.05 -9.87 -2.28
N ALA A 235 -20.05 -10.46 -1.62
CA ALA A 235 -19.51 -11.75 -2.04
C ALA A 235 -20.62 -12.82 -1.93
N PRO A 236 -20.85 -13.64 -2.97
CA PRO A 236 -21.83 -14.71 -2.90
C PRO A 236 -21.36 -15.81 -1.93
N THR A 237 -22.33 -16.49 -1.32
CA THR A 237 -22.06 -17.68 -0.55
C THR A 237 -21.70 -18.85 -1.47
N PHE A 238 -21.13 -19.92 -0.92
CA PHE A 238 -20.69 -21.03 -1.73
C PHE A 238 -21.88 -21.70 -2.45
N GLY A 239 -21.84 -21.70 -3.78
CA GLY A 239 -22.89 -22.28 -4.61
C GLY A 239 -24.19 -21.47 -4.70
N GLU A 240 -24.26 -20.25 -4.18
CA GLU A 240 -25.45 -19.39 -4.17
C GLU A 240 -26.12 -19.26 -5.55
N HIS A 241 -25.32 -19.08 -6.59
CA HIS A 241 -25.78 -18.90 -7.96
C HIS A 241 -25.69 -20.16 -8.82
N SER A 242 -25.39 -21.33 -8.25
CA SER A 242 -25.20 -22.57 -9.03
C SER A 242 -26.42 -22.95 -9.81
N ARG A 243 -27.62 -22.86 -9.22
CA ARG A 243 -28.86 -23.17 -9.90
C ARG A 243 -29.13 -22.23 -11.06
N GLU A 244 -29.03 -20.91 -10.83
CA GLU A 244 -29.25 -19.89 -11.85
C GLU A 244 -28.30 -20.06 -13.05
N VAL A 245 -27.02 -20.34 -12.79
CA VAL A 245 -26.04 -20.60 -13.85
C VAL A 245 -26.33 -21.85 -14.63
N LEU A 246 -26.75 -22.94 -13.98
CA LEU A 246 -27.12 -24.18 -14.65
C LEU A 246 -28.37 -24.02 -15.49
N GLU A 247 -29.37 -23.31 -15.01
CA GLU A 247 -30.60 -22.96 -15.77
C GLU A 247 -30.26 -22.12 -17.02
N PHE A 248 -29.37 -21.11 -16.85
CA PHE A 248 -28.89 -20.30 -17.96
C PHE A 248 -28.15 -21.13 -19.02
N LEU A 249 -27.44 -22.17 -18.60
CA LEU A 249 -26.77 -23.12 -19.51
C LEU A 249 -27.73 -24.13 -20.17
N GLY A 250 -29.03 -24.09 -19.85
CA GLY A 250 -30.07 -24.90 -20.48
C GLY A 250 -30.32 -26.25 -19.81
N TYR A 251 -29.81 -26.50 -18.61
CA TYR A 251 -30.15 -27.68 -17.83
C TYR A 251 -31.61 -27.56 -17.33
N THR A 252 -32.32 -28.65 -17.36
CA THR A 252 -33.68 -28.72 -16.79
C THR A 252 -33.63 -28.81 -15.27
N GLU A 253 -34.68 -28.39 -14.60
CA GLU A 253 -34.81 -28.46 -13.15
C GLU A 253 -34.50 -29.87 -12.62
N ALA A 254 -35.05 -30.90 -13.27
CA ALA A 254 -34.78 -32.30 -12.89
C ALA A 254 -33.32 -32.71 -13.02
N GLN A 255 -32.59 -32.18 -14.01
CA GLN A 255 -31.16 -32.43 -14.17
C GLN A 255 -30.37 -31.72 -13.09
N ILE A 256 -30.75 -30.51 -12.72
CA ILE A 256 -30.11 -29.71 -11.66
C ILE A 256 -30.33 -30.40 -10.31
N ASP A 257 -31.54 -30.85 -10.02
CA ASP A 257 -31.85 -31.58 -8.78
C ASP A 257 -31.08 -32.89 -8.68
N ASP A 258 -30.90 -33.62 -9.78
CA ASP A 258 -30.07 -34.82 -9.84
C ASP A 258 -28.60 -34.52 -9.56
N MET A 259 -28.08 -33.36 -10.05
CA MET A 259 -26.71 -32.89 -9.73
C MET A 259 -26.52 -32.59 -8.24
N TYR A 260 -27.52 -31.94 -7.62
CA TYR A 260 -27.51 -31.70 -6.17
C TYR A 260 -27.59 -33.01 -5.40
N ALA A 261 -28.49 -33.92 -5.79
CA ALA A 261 -28.64 -35.22 -5.13
C ALA A 261 -27.37 -36.10 -5.21
N LYS A 262 -26.59 -35.98 -6.29
CA LYS A 262 -25.35 -36.71 -6.51
C LYS A 262 -24.12 -35.97 -5.94
N GLY A 263 -24.27 -34.80 -5.37
CA GLY A 263 -23.16 -33.97 -4.87
C GLY A 263 -22.22 -33.42 -5.94
N VAL A 264 -22.69 -33.35 -7.21
CA VAL A 264 -21.95 -32.71 -8.31
C VAL A 264 -21.88 -31.19 -8.10
N THR A 265 -22.94 -30.63 -7.55
CA THR A 265 -23.02 -29.24 -7.10
C THR A 265 -23.66 -29.18 -5.72
N ALA A 266 -23.41 -28.12 -4.97
CA ALA A 266 -23.97 -27.90 -3.65
C ALA A 266 -24.13 -26.41 -3.38
N THR A 267 -25.10 -26.09 -2.51
CA THR A 267 -25.18 -24.77 -1.85
C THR A 267 -24.85 -25.01 -0.38
N MET A 268 -23.93 -24.23 0.17
CA MET A 268 -23.55 -24.35 1.57
C MET A 268 -24.04 -23.16 2.35
N ASP A 269 -24.70 -23.40 3.49
CA ASP A 269 -24.99 -22.32 4.45
C ASP A 269 -23.64 -21.77 4.95
N PRO A 270 -23.35 -20.51 4.72
CA PRO A 270 -22.07 -19.92 5.11
C PRO A 270 -21.87 -19.94 6.64
N ARG A 271 -22.97 -19.94 7.41
CA ARG A 271 -22.90 -20.02 8.88
C ARG A 271 -22.41 -21.39 9.31
N GLU A 272 -22.89 -22.45 8.68
CA GLU A 272 -22.40 -23.82 8.94
C GLU A 272 -20.97 -23.98 8.44
N THR A 273 -20.65 -23.41 7.28
CA THR A 273 -19.31 -23.48 6.69
C THR A 273 -18.31 -22.67 7.50
N ALA A 274 -18.64 -21.44 7.88
CA ALA A 274 -17.78 -20.61 8.72
C ALA A 274 -17.47 -21.30 10.06
N LEU A 275 -18.48 -21.90 10.68
CA LEU A 275 -18.28 -22.64 11.93
C LEU A 275 -17.37 -23.87 11.75
N GLN A 276 -17.53 -24.62 10.67
CA GLN A 276 -16.70 -25.79 10.39
C GLN A 276 -15.26 -25.43 10.00
N TRP A 277 -15.08 -24.37 9.24
CA TRP A 277 -13.74 -23.89 8.87
C TRP A 277 -13.02 -23.21 10.03
N HIS A 278 -13.70 -22.45 10.86
CA HIS A 278 -13.12 -21.86 12.07
C HIS A 278 -12.70 -22.91 13.11
N LEU A 279 -13.42 -24.02 13.19
CA LEU A 279 -13.14 -25.04 14.23
C LEU A 279 -12.07 -26.08 13.82
N LYS A 280 -11.78 -26.28 12.52
CA LYS A 280 -10.87 -27.36 12.09
C LYS A 280 -9.58 -26.91 11.44
N ASP A 281 -9.61 -25.87 10.62
CA ASP A 281 -8.47 -25.53 9.76
C ASP A 281 -7.86 -24.15 10.02
N TRP A 282 -8.53 -23.25 10.72
CA TRP A 282 -8.03 -21.94 11.07
C TRP A 282 -7.21 -21.89 12.38
N GLN A 283 -7.11 -22.98 13.12
CA GLN A 283 -6.18 -23.12 14.26
C GLN A 283 -4.73 -22.82 13.88
N PHE A 284 -4.37 -22.93 12.60
CA PHE A 284 -3.06 -22.54 12.09
C PHE A 284 -2.84 -21.02 11.99
N PHE A 285 -3.88 -20.18 11.99
CA PHE A 285 -3.78 -18.76 11.75
C PHE A 285 -4.14 -17.87 12.93
N TRP A 286 -4.83 -18.41 13.94
CA TRP A 286 -5.24 -17.68 15.14
C TRP A 286 -4.58 -18.30 16.37
N ARG A 287 -4.05 -17.47 17.25
CA ARG A 287 -3.60 -17.92 18.56
C ARG A 287 -4.80 -18.37 19.37
N ASP A 288 -4.66 -19.44 20.14
CA ASP A 288 -5.71 -20.00 21.01
C ASP A 288 -6.32 -18.96 21.97
N ASP A 289 -5.55 -17.94 22.34
CA ASP A 289 -5.99 -16.84 23.21
C ASP A 289 -6.94 -15.83 22.53
N GLN A 290 -7.11 -15.89 21.20
CA GLN A 290 -8.04 -15.04 20.46
C GLN A 290 -9.33 -15.74 20.05
N ALA A 291 -9.33 -17.07 19.98
CA ALA A 291 -10.52 -17.86 19.66
C ALA A 291 -11.62 -17.76 20.76
N GLU A 292 -11.22 -17.56 22.01
CA GLU A 292 -12.16 -17.37 23.13
C GLU A 292 -12.84 -15.99 23.17
N LYS A 293 -12.40 -15.03 22.34
CA LYS A 293 -12.96 -13.66 22.32
C LYS A 293 -13.99 -13.41 21.21
N LEU A 294 -14.17 -14.37 20.35
CA LEU A 294 -15.23 -14.36 19.36
C LEU A 294 -16.36 -15.22 19.92
N ASP A 295 -17.28 -14.60 20.67
CA ASP A 295 -18.59 -15.17 21.00
C ASP A 295 -19.37 -15.38 19.68
N LEU A 296 -19.12 -16.50 19.01
CA LEU A 296 -19.88 -16.98 17.88
C LEU A 296 -20.77 -18.15 18.30
#